data_7ded7438043ca0febeebe1b7fd52f792
#
_entry.id   7ded7438043ca0febeebe1b7fd52f792
#
_cell.length_a   1.000
_cell.length_b   1.000
_cell.length_c   1.000
_cell.angle_alpha   90.00
_cell.angle_beta   90.00
_cell.angle_gamma   90.00
#
_symmetry.space_group_name_H-M   'P 1'
#
loop_
_entity.id
_entity.type
_entity.pdbx_description
1 polymer ?
#
loop_
_entity_poly.entity_id
_entity_poly.type
_entity_poly.pdbx_seq_one_letter_code
_entity_poly.pdbx_strand_id
1 'polypeptide(L)'
;MEKSKRKNNILTVMKKELRRFFGDRRMLMSIILPGVLIYVIYSLMGGIMADTLMGGGEDTEYRVLLHNESEIVHGITLDAGLNMTYYKCPDCTEEHSQETITEALGNGSYHLYVVFPEDFDAKVLAYDPASGQPAPEVRVYYNSADPDSSAAYSMMLGLLDVFESSMTNRFDVNISPDRTYDVATEADVTGMLFSMLMPMLLVMLTFSSCMAMTVESIAGEKERGTIATLLVTPVKRSELAIGKIAALSVISLLAGICNALGVILALPKLMGGEEMGMGMVDATVYGITDYLMILAVILSTVLVFVSMIAILSALARSVKEASGLVSPLMIVVTVIGVSGMFGGGGDNLALYLIPVYNSVQCIGGIFSMSCEPVQVAVTVASNLVTAGVFAWVLTRMFHSEKVMFKK
;
A
#
# COMPACT_ATOMS: atom_id res chain seq x y z
N MET A 1 62.88 -1.98 -5.78
CA MET A 1 61.67 -2.45 -6.46
C MET A 1 60.45 -2.09 -5.60
N GLU A 2 59.80 -1.02 -5.95
CA GLU A 2 58.68 -0.43 -5.24
C GLU A 2 57.43 -1.32 -5.42
N LYS A 3 56.89 -1.88 -4.34
CA LYS A 3 55.58 -2.58 -4.37
C LYS A 3 54.51 -1.54 -4.69
N SER A 4 54.22 -1.36 -5.98
CA SER A 4 53.05 -0.63 -6.43
C SER A 4 51.83 -1.12 -5.63
N LYS A 5 51.29 -0.27 -4.78
CA LYS A 5 50.00 -0.49 -4.10
C LYS A 5 48.95 -0.82 -5.17
N ARG A 6 48.59 -2.09 -5.28
CA ARG A 6 47.55 -2.56 -6.20
C ARG A 6 46.29 -1.76 -5.91
N LYS A 7 46.03 -0.71 -6.69
CA LYS A 7 44.82 0.09 -6.59
C LYS A 7 43.61 -0.86 -6.71
N ASN A 8 42.72 -0.82 -5.73
CA ASN A 8 41.53 -1.67 -5.75
C ASN A 8 40.61 -1.15 -6.87
N ASN A 9 40.70 -1.75 -8.06
CA ASN A 9 40.02 -1.31 -9.27
C ASN A 9 38.50 -1.31 -9.08
N ILE A 10 37.96 -2.22 -8.25
CA ILE A 10 36.54 -2.28 -7.90
C ILE A 10 36.10 -0.96 -7.24
N LEU A 11 36.85 -0.52 -6.21
CA LEU A 11 36.59 0.75 -5.52
C LEU A 11 36.71 1.96 -6.46
N THR A 12 37.65 1.91 -7.39
CA THR A 12 37.85 2.98 -8.38
C THR A 12 36.67 3.07 -9.33
N VAL A 13 36.18 1.93 -9.82
CA VAL A 13 34.98 1.88 -10.67
C VAL A 13 33.75 2.34 -9.90
N MET A 14 33.56 1.83 -8.68
CA MET A 14 32.44 2.23 -7.82
C MET A 14 32.44 3.74 -7.54
N LYS A 15 33.60 4.32 -7.19
CA LYS A 15 33.73 5.76 -6.92
C LYS A 15 33.46 6.60 -8.17
N LYS A 16 33.89 6.12 -9.36
CA LYS A 16 33.57 6.78 -10.65
C LYS A 16 32.06 6.80 -10.91
N GLU A 17 31.38 5.65 -10.74
CA GLU A 17 29.94 5.55 -10.95
C GLU A 17 29.15 6.44 -9.97
N LEU A 18 29.52 6.38 -8.67
CA LEU A 18 28.89 7.23 -7.65
C LEU A 18 29.09 8.72 -7.96
N ARG A 19 30.32 9.14 -8.33
CA ARG A 19 30.58 10.53 -8.68
C ARG A 19 29.80 10.98 -9.91
N ARG A 20 29.67 10.13 -10.92
CA ARG A 20 28.86 10.39 -12.12
C ARG A 20 27.40 10.56 -11.72
N PHE A 21 26.89 9.68 -10.89
CA PHE A 21 25.51 9.66 -10.46
C PHE A 21 25.14 10.91 -9.63
N PHE A 22 25.91 11.19 -8.57
CA PHE A 22 25.69 12.37 -7.72
C PHE A 22 26.05 13.69 -8.41
N GLY A 23 26.79 13.66 -9.48
CA GLY A 23 27.11 14.84 -10.31
C GLY A 23 26.02 15.19 -11.32
N ASP A 24 25.07 14.29 -11.61
CA ASP A 24 23.99 14.50 -12.56
C ASP A 24 22.66 14.79 -11.81
N ARG A 25 22.19 16.04 -11.92
CA ARG A 25 20.95 16.48 -11.28
C ARG A 25 19.74 15.67 -11.74
N ARG A 26 19.70 15.19 -12.99
CA ARG A 26 18.60 14.39 -13.51
C ARG A 26 18.55 13.03 -12.83
N MET A 27 19.70 12.40 -12.61
CA MET A 27 19.81 11.14 -11.91
C MET A 27 19.47 11.27 -10.42
N LEU A 28 19.86 12.37 -9.75
CA LEU A 28 19.45 12.66 -8.37
C LEU A 28 17.94 12.84 -8.25
N MET A 29 17.35 13.58 -9.17
CA MET A 29 15.89 13.75 -9.18
C MET A 29 15.14 12.43 -9.38
N SER A 30 15.69 11.48 -10.16
CA SER A 30 15.07 10.16 -10.35
C SER A 30 15.05 9.29 -9.08
N ILE A 31 15.90 9.60 -8.09
CA ILE A 31 15.88 8.94 -6.76
C ILE A 31 14.82 9.56 -5.85
N ILE A 32 14.81 10.89 -5.77
CA ILE A 32 14.03 11.64 -4.78
C ILE A 32 12.59 11.80 -5.25
N LEU A 33 12.39 12.06 -6.54
CA LEU A 33 11.08 12.40 -7.11
C LEU A 33 10.01 11.31 -6.88
N PRO A 34 10.29 10.00 -7.04
CA PRO A 34 9.27 8.98 -6.78
C PRO A 34 8.77 8.99 -5.34
N GLY A 35 9.69 9.11 -4.35
CA GLY A 35 9.30 9.18 -2.93
C GLY A 35 8.48 10.42 -2.61
N VAL A 36 8.87 11.58 -3.17
CA VAL A 36 8.10 12.83 -3.00
C VAL A 36 6.74 12.75 -3.69
N LEU A 37 6.68 12.20 -4.92
CA LEU A 37 5.42 12.03 -5.65
C LEU A 37 4.46 11.11 -4.89
N ILE A 38 4.95 10.03 -4.31
CA ILE A 38 4.14 9.12 -3.50
C ILE A 38 3.57 9.85 -2.30
N TYR A 39 4.42 10.56 -1.56
CA TYR A 39 3.95 11.38 -0.44
C TYR A 39 2.85 12.36 -0.86
N VAL A 40 3.06 13.08 -1.97
CA VAL A 40 2.09 14.06 -2.47
C VAL A 40 0.80 13.39 -2.92
N ILE A 41 0.90 12.32 -3.73
CA ILE A 41 -0.27 11.61 -4.26
C ILE A 41 -1.09 11.01 -3.13
N TYR A 42 -0.47 10.29 -2.20
CA TYR A 42 -1.19 9.67 -1.09
C TYR A 42 -1.72 10.71 -0.09
N SER A 43 -1.00 11.80 0.13
CA SER A 43 -1.50 12.90 0.97
C SER A 43 -2.74 13.59 0.37
N LEU A 44 -2.81 13.70 -0.97
CA LEU A 44 -3.99 14.22 -1.67
C LEU A 44 -5.12 13.20 -1.71
N MET A 45 -4.79 11.92 -1.96
CA MET A 45 -5.77 10.84 -1.98
C MET A 45 -6.40 10.63 -0.60
N GLY A 46 -5.66 10.83 0.49
CA GLY A 46 -6.20 10.68 1.85
C GLY A 46 -7.39 11.59 2.09
N GLY A 47 -7.30 12.87 1.71
CA GLY A 47 -8.42 13.81 1.79
C GLY A 47 -9.59 13.39 0.91
N ILE A 48 -9.32 13.12 -0.38
CA ILE A 48 -10.36 12.69 -1.34
C ILE A 48 -11.01 11.36 -0.93
N MET A 49 -10.22 10.45 -0.35
CA MET A 49 -10.70 9.14 0.06
C MET A 49 -11.52 9.21 1.35
N ALA A 50 -11.15 10.12 2.28
CA ALA A 50 -11.97 10.43 3.44
C ALA A 50 -13.32 11.00 3.02
N ASP A 51 -13.31 12.01 2.12
CA ASP A 51 -14.54 12.62 1.62
C ASP A 51 -15.38 11.67 0.74
N THR A 52 -14.74 10.76 0.00
CA THR A 52 -15.43 9.93 -1.01
C THR A 52 -15.85 8.55 -0.48
N LEU A 53 -15.09 7.93 0.41
CA LEU A 53 -15.39 6.57 0.92
C LEU A 53 -16.17 6.59 2.24
N MET A 54 -16.01 7.63 3.04
CA MET A 54 -16.74 7.76 4.31
C MET A 54 -17.92 8.71 4.23
N GLY A 55 -18.13 9.38 3.09
CA GLY A 55 -19.22 10.33 2.87
C GLY A 55 -19.30 11.33 4.00
N GLY A 56 -18.82 12.54 3.80
CA GLY A 56 -19.03 13.60 4.75
C GLY A 56 -17.78 14.01 5.52
N GLY A 57 -17.24 15.15 5.14
CA GLY A 57 -16.52 15.98 6.09
C GLY A 57 -17.44 16.36 7.27
N GLU A 58 -16.90 16.79 8.39
CA GLU A 58 -17.62 17.19 9.61
C GLU A 58 -18.83 18.13 9.39
N ASP A 59 -18.99 18.72 8.19
CA ASP A 59 -20.03 19.66 7.80
C ASP A 59 -21.04 19.09 6.77
N THR A 60 -20.97 17.77 6.39
CA THR A 60 -21.92 17.24 5.40
C THR A 60 -23.29 17.07 6.00
N GLU A 61 -24.27 17.82 5.49
CA GLU A 61 -25.67 17.73 5.85
C GLU A 61 -26.34 16.60 5.03
N TYR A 62 -26.76 15.52 5.68
CA TYR A 62 -27.45 14.42 5.03
C TYR A 62 -28.95 14.69 4.93
N ARG A 63 -29.47 14.81 3.73
CA ARG A 63 -30.90 15.09 3.43
C ARG A 63 -31.64 13.78 3.31
N VAL A 64 -32.56 13.55 4.24
CA VAL A 64 -33.38 12.33 4.33
C VAL A 64 -34.84 12.65 4.02
N LEU A 65 -35.38 12.03 2.97
CA LEU A 65 -36.80 12.11 2.65
C LEU A 65 -37.54 11.03 3.43
N LEU A 66 -38.59 11.41 4.17
CA LEU A 66 -39.38 10.50 4.98
C LEU A 66 -40.78 10.28 4.40
N HIS A 67 -41.18 9.00 4.31
CA HIS A 67 -42.56 8.58 4.19
C HIS A 67 -43.01 8.04 5.55
N ASN A 68 -43.98 8.73 6.16
CA ASN A 68 -44.33 8.68 7.57
C ASN A 68 -43.17 9.15 8.48
N GLU A 69 -43.47 9.38 9.74
CA GLU A 69 -42.49 9.92 10.71
C GLU A 69 -42.39 9.00 11.92
N SER A 70 -41.19 8.89 12.46
CA SER A 70 -40.93 8.29 13.76
C SER A 70 -40.29 9.34 14.66
N GLU A 71 -40.99 9.74 15.72
CA GLU A 71 -40.47 10.67 16.72
C GLU A 71 -39.26 10.04 17.49
N ILE A 72 -39.33 8.71 17.70
CA ILE A 72 -38.30 7.97 18.39
C ILE A 72 -37.00 7.98 17.58
N VAL A 73 -37.06 7.63 16.29
CA VAL A 73 -35.88 7.60 15.41
C VAL A 73 -35.30 9.01 15.23
N HIS A 74 -36.16 10.02 15.10
CA HIS A 74 -35.70 11.42 15.04
C HIS A 74 -35.01 11.86 16.33
N GLY A 75 -35.48 11.49 17.49
CA GLY A 75 -34.84 11.76 18.78
C GLY A 75 -33.48 11.12 18.90
N ILE A 76 -33.37 9.84 18.51
CA ILE A 76 -32.11 9.08 18.59
C ILE A 76 -31.05 9.64 17.62
N THR A 77 -31.44 10.09 16.42
CA THR A 77 -30.48 10.71 15.48
C THR A 77 -29.95 12.05 15.99
N LEU A 78 -30.77 12.85 16.67
CA LEU A 78 -30.33 14.08 17.30
C LEU A 78 -29.38 13.80 18.47
N ASP A 79 -29.70 12.82 19.31
CA ASP A 79 -28.87 12.43 20.46
C ASP A 79 -27.52 11.85 20.00
N ALA A 80 -27.49 11.16 18.87
CA ALA A 80 -26.26 10.64 18.27
C ALA A 80 -25.40 11.71 17.59
N GLY A 81 -25.88 12.96 17.51
CA GLY A 81 -25.14 14.06 16.87
C GLY A 81 -25.00 13.93 15.36
N LEU A 82 -25.83 13.11 14.71
CA LEU A 82 -25.79 12.94 13.26
C LEU A 82 -26.40 14.17 12.57
N ASN A 83 -25.66 14.75 11.63
CA ASN A 83 -26.08 15.92 10.86
C ASN A 83 -27.08 15.50 9.74
N MET A 84 -28.26 15.02 10.15
CA MET A 84 -29.32 14.57 9.24
C MET A 84 -30.49 15.56 9.26
N THR A 85 -30.86 16.08 8.09
CA THR A 85 -32.02 16.95 7.92
C THR A 85 -33.15 16.15 7.29
N TYR A 86 -34.29 16.10 7.98
CA TYR A 86 -35.46 15.34 7.58
C TYR A 86 -36.44 16.20 6.81
N TYR A 87 -36.84 15.70 5.65
CA TYR A 87 -37.86 16.29 4.78
C TYR A 87 -39.06 15.36 4.73
N LYS A 88 -40.23 15.90 5.12
CA LYS A 88 -41.50 15.16 4.98
C LYS A 88 -41.96 15.24 3.55
N CYS A 89 -42.48 14.15 3.03
CA CYS A 89 -43.18 14.16 1.76
C CYS A 89 -44.58 14.79 1.94
N PRO A 90 -44.86 15.97 1.37
CA PRO A 90 -46.07 16.73 1.72
C PRO A 90 -47.37 16.10 1.21
N ASP A 91 -47.34 15.27 0.17
CA ASP A 91 -48.53 14.70 -0.49
C ASP A 91 -48.49 13.17 -0.61
N CYS A 92 -47.67 12.48 0.18
CA CYS A 92 -47.53 11.04 0.10
C CYS A 92 -48.58 10.32 0.92
N THR A 93 -49.73 10.05 0.33
CA THR A 93 -50.74 9.10 0.86
C THR A 93 -50.34 7.64 0.59
N GLU A 94 -49.51 7.41 -0.42
CA GLU A 94 -48.95 6.11 -0.77
C GLU A 94 -47.42 6.21 -0.92
N GLU A 95 -46.72 5.07 -0.77
CA GLU A 95 -45.28 4.99 -1.00
C GLU A 95 -44.97 5.40 -2.45
N HIS A 96 -43.87 6.16 -2.62
CA HIS A 96 -43.44 6.57 -3.96
C HIS A 96 -43.13 5.37 -4.86
N SER A 97 -43.42 5.54 -6.16
CA SER A 97 -42.98 4.55 -7.14
C SER A 97 -41.48 4.44 -7.21
N GLN A 98 -41.00 3.28 -7.60
CA GLN A 98 -39.54 3.05 -7.76
C GLN A 98 -38.88 4.10 -8.68
N GLU A 99 -39.59 4.56 -9.72
CA GLU A 99 -39.09 5.58 -10.64
C GLU A 99 -38.87 6.92 -9.93
N THR A 100 -39.82 7.35 -9.09
CA THR A 100 -39.74 8.60 -8.33
C THR A 100 -38.62 8.55 -7.29
N ILE A 101 -38.43 7.41 -6.63
CA ILE A 101 -37.34 7.19 -5.67
C ILE A 101 -36.00 7.28 -6.39
N THR A 102 -35.88 6.60 -7.54
CA THR A 102 -34.65 6.60 -8.35
C THR A 102 -34.30 8.00 -8.84
N GLU A 103 -35.28 8.79 -9.25
CA GLU A 103 -35.07 10.18 -9.68
C GLU A 103 -34.64 11.07 -8.51
N ALA A 104 -35.30 10.97 -7.35
CA ALA A 104 -35.02 11.79 -6.17
C ALA A 104 -33.60 11.53 -5.58
N LEU A 105 -33.14 10.28 -5.58
CA LEU A 105 -31.83 9.89 -5.13
C LEU A 105 -30.78 10.06 -6.23
N GLY A 106 -31.13 9.84 -7.51
CA GLY A 106 -30.24 9.92 -8.64
C GLY A 106 -29.81 11.35 -9.00
N ASN A 107 -30.66 12.34 -8.74
CA ASN A 107 -30.35 13.77 -8.97
C ASN A 107 -29.61 14.43 -7.77
N GLY A 108 -29.32 13.68 -6.70
CA GLY A 108 -28.66 14.18 -5.50
C GLY A 108 -29.51 15.14 -4.65
N SER A 109 -30.83 15.23 -4.88
CA SER A 109 -31.68 16.08 -4.06
C SER A 109 -31.79 15.57 -2.63
N TYR A 110 -31.86 14.26 -2.47
CA TYR A 110 -31.85 13.56 -1.19
C TYR A 110 -30.81 12.44 -1.20
N HIS A 111 -30.24 12.15 -0.02
CA HIS A 111 -29.28 11.07 0.14
C HIS A 111 -29.97 9.76 0.55
N LEU A 112 -31.05 9.83 1.31
CA LEU A 112 -31.85 8.68 1.71
C LEU A 112 -33.35 8.92 1.46
N TYR A 113 -34.09 7.84 1.18
CA TYR A 113 -35.53 7.78 1.30
C TYR A 113 -35.89 6.68 2.29
N VAL A 114 -36.51 7.05 3.41
CA VAL A 114 -36.88 6.13 4.49
C VAL A 114 -38.39 6.02 4.59
N VAL A 115 -38.88 4.78 4.58
CA VAL A 115 -40.32 4.48 4.67
C VAL A 115 -40.57 3.77 6.00
N PHE A 116 -41.30 4.46 6.87
CA PHE A 116 -41.85 3.88 8.09
C PHE A 116 -43.29 3.41 7.86
N PRO A 117 -43.73 2.29 8.47
CA PRO A 117 -45.14 1.95 8.52
C PRO A 117 -45.96 3.04 9.23
N GLU A 118 -47.26 3.16 8.90
CA GLU A 118 -48.19 4.00 9.69
C GLU A 118 -48.12 3.60 11.17
N ASP A 119 -48.10 4.61 12.06
CA ASP A 119 -48.04 4.43 13.51
C ASP A 119 -46.85 3.53 13.96
N PHE A 120 -45.70 3.68 13.28
CA PHE A 120 -44.50 2.86 13.54
C PHE A 120 -44.13 2.80 15.03
N ASP A 121 -44.06 3.96 15.69
CA ASP A 121 -43.63 4.03 17.11
C ASP A 121 -44.61 3.24 18.02
N ALA A 122 -45.91 3.35 17.80
CA ALA A 122 -46.90 2.60 18.55
C ALA A 122 -46.85 1.10 18.27
N LYS A 123 -46.63 0.71 16.99
CA LYS A 123 -46.50 -0.70 16.58
C LYS A 123 -45.26 -1.35 17.17
N VAL A 124 -44.12 -0.67 17.19
CA VAL A 124 -42.85 -1.18 17.75
C VAL A 124 -42.98 -1.36 19.27
N LEU A 125 -43.57 -0.39 19.97
CA LEU A 125 -43.77 -0.49 21.42
C LEU A 125 -44.77 -1.60 21.81
N ALA A 126 -45.78 -1.87 20.98
CA ALA A 126 -46.79 -2.92 21.21
C ALA A 126 -46.34 -4.32 20.70
N TYR A 127 -45.24 -4.41 19.95
CA TYR A 127 -44.79 -5.67 19.34
C TYR A 127 -44.32 -6.67 20.39
N ASP A 128 -44.87 -7.87 20.35
CA ASP A 128 -44.40 -9.01 21.16
C ASP A 128 -43.68 -10.02 20.25
N PRO A 129 -42.36 -10.21 20.42
CA PRO A 129 -41.58 -11.19 19.65
C PRO A 129 -42.11 -12.63 19.80
N ALA A 130 -42.80 -12.95 20.91
CA ALA A 130 -43.37 -14.27 21.13
C ALA A 130 -44.71 -14.50 20.38
N SER A 131 -45.29 -13.45 19.81
CA SER A 131 -46.60 -13.52 19.12
C SER A 131 -46.55 -14.29 17.80
N GLY A 132 -45.39 -14.52 17.20
CA GLY A 132 -45.20 -15.13 15.90
C GLY A 132 -45.69 -14.25 14.73
N GLN A 133 -46.06 -12.98 14.98
CA GLN A 133 -46.38 -12.01 13.96
C GLN A 133 -45.12 -11.37 13.37
N PRO A 134 -45.11 -10.97 12.07
CA PRO A 134 -43.97 -10.25 11.51
C PRO A 134 -43.74 -8.90 12.21
N ALA A 135 -42.51 -8.56 12.48
CA ALA A 135 -42.13 -7.26 13.03
C ALA A 135 -42.43 -6.11 12.03
N PRO A 136 -42.68 -4.87 12.51
CA PRO A 136 -42.80 -3.71 11.64
C PRO A 136 -41.53 -3.51 10.83
N GLU A 137 -41.62 -3.47 9.50
CA GLU A 137 -40.49 -3.33 8.59
C GLU A 137 -40.24 -1.86 8.29
N VAL A 138 -38.98 -1.41 8.44
CA VAL A 138 -38.49 -0.11 7.97
C VAL A 138 -37.71 -0.34 6.67
N ARG A 139 -38.03 0.43 5.64
CA ARG A 139 -37.36 0.34 4.34
C ARG A 139 -36.50 1.58 4.12
N VAL A 140 -35.22 1.39 3.86
CA VAL A 140 -34.27 2.46 3.62
C VAL A 140 -33.67 2.30 2.22
N TYR A 141 -34.03 3.24 1.35
CA TYR A 141 -33.52 3.29 -0.03
C TYR A 141 -32.34 4.26 -0.12
N TYR A 142 -31.33 3.90 -0.87
CA TYR A 142 -30.14 4.69 -1.08
C TYR A 142 -29.57 4.48 -2.50
N ASN A 143 -28.65 5.35 -2.91
CA ASN A 143 -27.93 5.23 -4.17
C ASN A 143 -26.47 4.83 -3.91
N SER A 144 -26.11 3.58 -4.19
CA SER A 144 -24.74 3.07 -3.99
C SER A 144 -23.70 3.72 -4.90
N ALA A 145 -24.12 4.43 -5.95
CA ALA A 145 -23.22 5.17 -6.82
C ALA A 145 -22.90 6.59 -6.27
N ASP A 146 -23.61 7.03 -5.23
CA ASP A 146 -23.36 8.28 -4.52
C ASP A 146 -22.73 7.98 -3.15
N PRO A 147 -21.49 8.44 -2.89
CA PRO A 147 -20.77 8.21 -1.62
C PRO A 147 -21.52 8.77 -0.41
N ASP A 148 -22.13 9.97 -0.52
CA ASP A 148 -22.86 10.59 0.58
C ASP A 148 -24.13 9.80 0.93
N SER A 149 -24.81 9.27 -0.09
CA SER A 149 -25.95 8.39 0.07
C SER A 149 -25.55 7.06 0.76
N SER A 150 -24.41 6.47 0.37
CA SER A 150 -23.89 5.24 0.97
C SER A 150 -23.47 5.43 2.43
N ALA A 151 -22.88 6.57 2.77
CA ALA A 151 -22.49 6.91 4.14
C ALA A 151 -23.73 7.15 5.01
N ALA A 152 -24.69 7.95 4.55
CA ALA A 152 -25.95 8.17 5.23
C ALA A 152 -26.69 6.86 5.49
N TYR A 153 -26.68 5.93 4.50
CA TYR A 153 -27.27 4.59 4.64
C TYR A 153 -26.60 3.78 5.75
N SER A 154 -25.27 3.74 5.78
CA SER A 154 -24.52 3.01 6.81
C SER A 154 -24.77 3.57 8.20
N MET A 155 -24.82 4.89 8.35
CA MET A 155 -25.14 5.57 9.62
C MET A 155 -26.58 5.28 10.06
N MET A 156 -27.56 5.38 9.15
CA MET A 156 -28.96 5.11 9.45
C MET A 156 -29.19 3.65 9.85
N LEU A 157 -28.60 2.69 9.12
CA LEU A 157 -28.71 1.27 9.46
C LEU A 157 -28.08 0.99 10.82
N GLY A 158 -26.87 1.51 11.08
CA GLY A 158 -26.20 1.32 12.37
C GLY A 158 -27.04 1.86 13.53
N LEU A 159 -27.71 3.00 13.34
CA LEU A 159 -28.61 3.58 14.34
C LEU A 159 -29.88 2.72 14.55
N LEU A 160 -30.49 2.26 13.47
CA LEU A 160 -31.68 1.40 13.54
C LEU A 160 -31.36 0.05 14.19
N ASP A 161 -30.18 -0.54 13.90
CA ASP A 161 -29.71 -1.79 14.48
C ASP A 161 -29.47 -1.66 16.00
N VAL A 162 -28.83 -0.55 16.43
CA VAL A 162 -28.65 -0.25 17.87
C VAL A 162 -30.02 -0.09 18.55
N PHE A 163 -30.97 0.60 17.91
CA PHE A 163 -32.30 0.81 18.43
C PHE A 163 -33.07 -0.52 18.53
N GLU A 164 -33.06 -1.35 17.48
CA GLU A 164 -33.64 -2.68 17.48
C GLU A 164 -33.09 -3.56 18.60
N SER A 165 -31.75 -3.60 18.71
CA SER A 165 -31.06 -4.37 19.75
C SER A 165 -31.47 -3.92 21.15
N SER A 166 -31.67 -2.62 21.37
CA SER A 166 -32.07 -2.08 22.68
C SER A 166 -33.48 -2.50 23.09
N MET A 167 -34.34 -2.83 22.14
CA MET A 167 -35.76 -3.19 22.40
C MET A 167 -36.01 -4.70 22.51
N THR A 168 -35.19 -5.53 21.90
CA THR A 168 -35.39 -6.99 21.81
C THR A 168 -34.43 -7.81 22.65
N ASN A 169 -33.50 -7.20 23.33
CA ASN A 169 -32.49 -7.90 24.15
C ASN A 169 -33.12 -8.68 25.28
N ARG A 170 -33.03 -10.02 25.24
CA ARG A 170 -33.35 -10.94 26.34
C ARG A 170 -32.14 -11.36 27.14
N PHE A 171 -30.96 -11.06 26.69
CA PHE A 171 -29.68 -11.22 27.39
C PHE A 171 -28.73 -10.12 26.91
N ASP A 172 -27.83 -9.77 27.77
CA ASP A 172 -26.88 -8.70 27.52
C ASP A 172 -25.53 -9.28 27.07
N VAL A 173 -24.93 -8.68 26.05
CA VAL A 173 -23.60 -9.03 25.55
C VAL A 173 -22.68 -7.84 25.74
N ASN A 174 -21.54 -8.04 26.44
CA ASN A 174 -20.50 -7.02 26.60
C ASN A 174 -20.94 -5.71 27.27
N ILE A 175 -21.80 -5.77 28.29
CA ILE A 175 -22.36 -4.59 28.98
C ILE A 175 -21.37 -3.87 29.89
N SER A 176 -20.35 -4.57 30.38
CA SER A 176 -19.50 -4.02 31.43
C SER A 176 -18.61 -2.90 30.87
N PRO A 177 -18.86 -1.62 31.21
CA PRO A 177 -18.07 -0.51 30.69
C PRO A 177 -16.61 -0.55 31.16
N ASP A 178 -16.32 -1.31 32.21
CA ASP A 178 -14.98 -1.44 32.79
C ASP A 178 -14.14 -2.57 32.15
N ARG A 179 -14.70 -3.27 31.17
CA ARG A 179 -13.99 -4.34 30.44
C ARG A 179 -13.81 -4.00 28.99
N THR A 180 -12.56 -4.06 28.54
CA THR A 180 -12.24 -4.01 27.11
C THR A 180 -12.39 -5.42 26.54
N TYR A 181 -13.30 -5.62 25.63
CA TYR A 181 -13.58 -6.90 24.98
C TYR A 181 -12.75 -7.08 23.71
N ASP A 182 -12.31 -5.98 23.12
CA ASP A 182 -11.33 -6.02 22.06
C ASP A 182 -9.92 -6.18 22.67
N VAL A 183 -9.28 -7.31 22.35
CA VAL A 183 -7.92 -7.63 22.82
C VAL A 183 -6.83 -7.14 21.86
N ALA A 184 -7.20 -6.60 20.69
CA ALA A 184 -6.26 -5.99 19.78
C ALA A 184 -5.66 -4.72 20.40
N THR A 185 -4.34 -4.63 20.39
CA THR A 185 -3.64 -3.40 20.77
C THR A 185 -3.55 -2.46 19.58
N GLU A 186 -3.30 -1.16 19.84
CA GLU A 186 -3.00 -0.20 18.76
C GLU A 186 -1.80 -0.65 17.91
N ALA A 187 -0.86 -1.37 18.54
CA ALA A 187 0.27 -2.00 17.87
C ALA A 187 -0.15 -3.07 16.87
N ASP A 188 -1.11 -3.91 17.23
CA ASP A 188 -1.60 -4.98 16.35
C ASP A 188 -2.33 -4.42 15.14
N VAL A 189 -3.18 -3.40 15.35
CA VAL A 189 -3.90 -2.72 14.26
C VAL A 189 -2.92 -2.01 13.32
N THR A 190 -1.96 -1.27 13.89
CA THR A 190 -0.88 -0.62 13.14
C THR A 190 -0.08 -1.64 12.35
N GLY A 191 0.34 -2.73 13.00
CA GLY A 191 1.10 -3.81 12.38
C GLY A 191 0.35 -4.48 11.23
N MET A 192 -0.93 -4.73 11.37
CA MET A 192 -1.79 -5.31 10.33
C MET A 192 -1.81 -4.41 9.08
N LEU A 193 -2.06 -3.11 9.25
CA LEU A 193 -2.13 -2.16 8.14
C LEU A 193 -0.78 -2.02 7.42
N PHE A 194 0.32 -1.88 8.18
CA PHE A 194 1.66 -1.80 7.60
C PHE A 194 2.08 -3.11 6.92
N SER A 195 1.77 -4.26 7.51
CA SER A 195 2.09 -5.56 6.92
C SER A 195 1.40 -5.81 5.58
N MET A 196 0.21 -5.25 5.39
CA MET A 196 -0.56 -5.39 4.17
C MET A 196 -0.01 -4.51 3.03
N LEU A 197 0.30 -3.25 3.28
CA LEU A 197 0.63 -2.28 2.22
C LEU A 197 2.14 -2.09 2.00
N MET A 198 2.93 -2.06 3.09
CA MET A 198 4.35 -1.69 3.02
C MET A 198 5.21 -2.64 2.20
N PRO A 199 5.08 -3.99 2.31
CA PRO A 199 5.93 -4.89 1.55
C PRO A 199 5.78 -4.68 0.04
N MET A 200 4.54 -4.57 -0.43
CA MET A 200 4.23 -4.31 -1.83
C MET A 200 4.88 -3.02 -2.32
N LEU A 201 4.62 -1.91 -1.61
CA LEU A 201 5.12 -0.59 -2.00
C LEU A 201 6.64 -0.52 -1.98
N LEU A 202 7.27 -1.01 -0.90
CA LEU A 202 8.72 -0.99 -0.76
C LEU A 202 9.41 -1.81 -1.86
N VAL A 203 8.92 -3.02 -2.15
CA VAL A 203 9.52 -3.89 -3.15
C VAL A 203 9.31 -3.34 -4.56
N MET A 204 8.10 -2.88 -4.91
CA MET A 204 7.82 -2.27 -6.22
C MET A 204 8.66 -1.01 -6.47
N LEU A 205 8.71 -0.11 -5.49
CA LEU A 205 9.44 1.15 -5.65
C LEU A 205 10.95 0.92 -5.70
N THR A 206 11.45 -0.02 -4.89
CA THR A 206 12.85 -0.43 -4.92
C THR A 206 13.20 -1.05 -6.28
N PHE A 207 12.33 -1.91 -6.83
CA PHE A 207 12.54 -2.47 -8.17
C PHE A 207 12.53 -1.39 -9.25
N SER A 208 11.57 -0.47 -9.22
CA SER A 208 11.47 0.64 -10.18
C SER A 208 12.72 1.52 -10.16
N SER A 209 13.22 1.84 -8.97
CA SER A 209 14.47 2.60 -8.79
C SER A 209 15.69 1.85 -9.33
N CYS A 210 15.80 0.54 -9.01
CA CYS A 210 16.84 -0.32 -9.55
C CYS A 210 16.81 -0.40 -11.08
N MET A 211 15.61 -0.49 -11.66
CA MET A 211 15.39 -0.54 -13.10
C MET A 211 15.88 0.74 -13.77
N ALA A 212 15.43 1.90 -13.31
CA ALA A 212 15.79 3.20 -13.90
C ALA A 212 17.31 3.39 -13.95
N MET A 213 18.00 3.06 -12.87
CA MET A 213 19.46 3.29 -12.74
C MET A 213 20.30 2.25 -13.44
N THR A 214 19.93 0.97 -13.32
CA THR A 214 20.73 -0.13 -13.87
C THR A 214 20.66 -0.15 -15.39
N VAL A 215 19.46 0.10 -15.96
CA VAL A 215 19.28 0.19 -17.41
C VAL A 215 20.10 1.33 -17.99
N GLU A 216 20.04 2.53 -17.39
CA GLU A 216 20.83 3.69 -17.84
C GLU A 216 22.33 3.47 -17.67
N SER A 217 22.78 2.82 -16.59
CA SER A 217 24.20 2.58 -16.36
C SER A 217 24.80 1.54 -17.31
N ILE A 218 24.05 0.53 -17.75
CA ILE A 218 24.58 -0.57 -18.57
C ILE A 218 24.21 -0.38 -20.03
N ALA A 219 22.92 -0.35 -20.35
CA ALA A 219 22.46 -0.19 -21.73
C ALA A 219 22.75 1.21 -22.26
N GLY A 220 22.63 2.26 -21.43
CA GLY A 220 22.96 3.62 -21.83
C GLY A 220 24.44 3.84 -22.13
N GLU A 221 25.38 3.18 -21.40
CA GLU A 221 26.80 3.22 -21.77
C GLU A 221 27.09 2.44 -23.06
N LYS A 222 26.35 1.37 -23.29
CA LYS A 222 26.48 0.57 -24.52
C LYS A 222 25.97 1.36 -25.73
N GLU A 223 24.81 2.02 -25.60
CA GLU A 223 24.21 2.88 -26.62
C GLU A 223 25.12 4.05 -26.99
N ARG A 224 25.78 4.67 -26.01
CA ARG A 224 26.74 5.77 -26.21
C ARG A 224 28.13 5.30 -26.65
N GLY A 225 28.38 4.00 -26.76
CA GLY A 225 29.69 3.43 -27.12
C GLY A 225 30.78 3.55 -26.05
N THR A 226 30.48 4.13 -24.89
CA THR A 226 31.48 4.35 -23.82
C THR A 226 31.93 3.07 -23.13
N ILE A 227 31.15 1.99 -23.23
CA ILE A 227 31.53 0.69 -22.68
C ILE A 227 32.74 0.09 -23.42
N ALA A 228 32.84 0.34 -24.74
CA ALA A 228 33.98 -0.10 -25.53
C ALA A 228 35.31 0.52 -25.02
N THR A 229 35.29 1.82 -24.72
CA THR A 229 36.44 2.53 -24.14
C THR A 229 36.84 1.99 -22.78
N LEU A 230 35.87 1.59 -21.93
CA LEU A 230 36.14 0.98 -20.64
C LEU A 230 36.77 -0.42 -20.77
N LEU A 231 36.35 -1.20 -21.77
CA LEU A 231 36.86 -2.55 -22.01
C LEU A 231 38.30 -2.60 -22.54
N VAL A 232 38.77 -1.50 -23.14
CA VAL A 232 40.16 -1.35 -23.60
C VAL A 232 41.12 -0.97 -22.45
N THR A 233 40.57 -0.51 -21.29
CA THR A 233 41.41 -0.19 -20.12
C THR A 233 41.99 -1.46 -19.48
N PRO A 234 43.14 -1.39 -18.78
CA PRO A 234 43.80 -2.56 -18.16
C PRO A 234 43.08 -3.05 -16.88
N VAL A 235 41.74 -2.87 -16.78
CA VAL A 235 40.91 -3.32 -15.69
C VAL A 235 40.28 -4.68 -16.05
N LYS A 236 40.30 -5.63 -15.12
CA LYS A 236 39.65 -6.91 -15.35
C LYS A 236 38.14 -6.73 -15.53
N ARG A 237 37.58 -7.41 -16.53
CA ARG A 237 36.12 -7.33 -16.83
C ARG A 237 35.26 -7.70 -15.62
N SER A 238 35.71 -8.64 -14.77
CA SER A 238 35.04 -8.99 -13.52
C SER A 238 35.07 -7.84 -12.49
N GLU A 239 36.18 -7.12 -12.38
CA GLU A 239 36.30 -5.97 -11.47
C GLU A 239 35.37 -4.82 -11.92
N LEU A 240 35.20 -4.64 -13.24
CA LEU A 240 34.26 -3.69 -13.82
C LEU A 240 32.80 -4.06 -13.49
N ALA A 241 32.42 -5.33 -13.71
CA ALA A 241 31.06 -5.81 -13.42
C ALA A 241 30.71 -5.66 -11.93
N ILE A 242 31.58 -6.16 -11.04
CA ILE A 242 31.35 -6.08 -9.59
C ILE A 242 31.34 -4.64 -9.10
N GLY A 243 32.24 -3.77 -9.61
CA GLY A 243 32.29 -2.36 -9.24
C GLY A 243 30.99 -1.61 -9.66
N LYS A 244 30.42 -1.94 -10.82
CA LYS A 244 29.14 -1.40 -11.27
C LYS A 244 27.97 -1.89 -10.40
N ILE A 245 27.87 -3.19 -10.15
CA ILE A 245 26.81 -3.75 -9.29
C ILE A 245 26.87 -3.10 -7.91
N ALA A 246 28.04 -3.00 -7.29
CA ALA A 246 28.21 -2.39 -5.99
C ALA A 246 27.80 -0.91 -5.98
N ALA A 247 28.21 -0.12 -6.99
CA ALA A 247 27.79 1.27 -7.10
C ALA A 247 26.26 1.41 -7.25
N LEU A 248 25.68 0.64 -8.17
CA LEU A 248 24.23 0.65 -8.43
C LEU A 248 23.44 0.20 -7.19
N SER A 249 23.93 -0.78 -6.45
CA SER A 249 23.31 -1.23 -5.19
C SER A 249 23.26 -0.12 -4.15
N VAL A 250 24.37 0.62 -3.96
CA VAL A 250 24.40 1.75 -3.03
C VAL A 250 23.40 2.84 -3.44
N ILE A 251 23.36 3.18 -4.72
CA ILE A 251 22.46 4.20 -5.25
C ILE A 251 20.99 3.76 -5.11
N SER A 252 20.69 2.52 -5.47
CA SER A 252 19.33 1.97 -5.39
C SER A 252 18.86 1.79 -3.94
N LEU A 253 19.78 1.50 -3.01
CA LEU A 253 19.46 1.49 -1.58
C LEU A 253 19.04 2.88 -1.10
N LEU A 254 19.77 3.93 -1.49
CA LEU A 254 19.37 5.32 -1.16
C LEU A 254 18.00 5.66 -1.73
N ALA A 255 17.71 5.25 -2.97
CA ALA A 255 16.40 5.42 -3.56
C ALA A 255 15.31 4.64 -2.79
N GLY A 256 15.60 3.40 -2.40
CA GLY A 256 14.71 2.59 -1.57
C GLY A 256 14.38 3.25 -0.23
N ILE A 257 15.39 3.83 0.43
CA ILE A 257 15.19 4.59 1.68
C ILE A 257 14.34 5.84 1.43
N CYS A 258 14.61 6.61 0.38
CA CYS A 258 13.78 7.78 0.04
C CYS A 258 12.32 7.40 -0.23
N ASN A 259 12.10 6.29 -0.95
CA ASN A 259 10.77 5.78 -1.24
C ASN A 259 10.06 5.30 0.03
N ALA A 260 10.75 4.55 0.89
CA ALA A 260 10.21 4.11 2.19
C ALA A 260 9.80 5.29 3.07
N LEU A 261 10.63 6.32 3.15
CA LEU A 261 10.29 7.55 3.89
C LEU A 261 9.06 8.24 3.29
N GLY A 262 8.95 8.30 1.96
CA GLY A 262 7.77 8.86 1.29
C GLY A 262 6.48 8.14 1.67
N VAL A 263 6.50 6.82 1.70
CA VAL A 263 5.35 5.98 2.10
C VAL A 263 5.02 6.16 3.59
N ILE A 264 6.02 6.05 4.48
CA ILE A 264 5.82 6.16 5.93
C ILE A 264 5.22 7.52 6.30
N LEU A 265 5.70 8.61 5.68
CA LEU A 265 5.17 9.96 5.93
C LEU A 265 3.78 10.21 5.31
N ALA A 266 3.41 9.45 4.28
CA ALA A 266 2.11 9.55 3.63
C ALA A 266 1.01 8.74 4.33
N LEU A 267 1.37 7.64 4.98
CA LEU A 267 0.41 6.69 5.55
C LEU A 267 -0.57 7.31 6.56
N PRO A 268 -0.13 8.12 7.54
CA PRO A 268 -1.05 8.77 8.47
C PRO A 268 -2.08 9.67 7.79
N LYS A 269 -1.67 10.35 6.70
CA LYS A 269 -2.57 11.21 5.93
C LYS A 269 -3.53 10.44 5.02
N LEU A 270 -3.08 9.29 4.50
CA LEU A 270 -3.92 8.40 3.71
C LEU A 270 -5.06 7.81 4.54
N MET A 271 -4.83 7.60 5.83
CA MET A 271 -5.79 7.01 6.77
C MET A 271 -6.68 8.05 7.49
N GLY A 272 -6.70 9.30 7.02
CA GLY A 272 -7.63 10.33 7.47
C GLY A 272 -7.23 11.16 8.69
N GLY A 273 -5.99 11.03 9.14
CA GLY A 273 -5.48 11.87 10.22
C GLY A 273 -6.20 11.70 11.57
N GLU A 274 -6.07 12.69 12.43
CA GLU A 274 -6.68 12.72 13.78
C GLU A 274 -8.22 12.74 13.78
N GLU A 275 -8.84 13.12 12.65
CA GLU A 275 -10.29 13.34 12.51
C GLU A 275 -11.11 12.05 12.41
N MET A 276 -10.49 10.90 12.05
CA MET A 276 -11.22 9.65 11.87
C MET A 276 -11.38 8.81 13.14
N GLY A 277 -10.92 9.27 14.31
CA GLY A 277 -11.04 8.50 15.56
C GLY A 277 -10.31 7.15 15.55
N MET A 278 -9.69 6.77 14.46
CA MET A 278 -8.68 5.71 14.42
C MET A 278 -7.42 6.30 15.02
N GLY A 279 -7.07 5.88 16.21
CA GLY A 279 -5.86 6.29 16.91
C GLY A 279 -4.69 6.35 15.93
N MET A 280 -3.88 7.41 16.04
CA MET A 280 -2.75 7.66 15.15
C MET A 280 -1.99 6.36 14.92
N VAL A 281 -1.79 5.98 13.65
CA VAL A 281 -0.87 4.89 13.29
C VAL A 281 0.50 5.26 13.83
N ASP A 282 0.88 4.70 14.95
CA ASP A 282 2.09 5.06 15.68
C ASP A 282 3.28 4.24 15.17
N ALA A 283 4.10 4.87 14.33
CA ALA A 283 5.33 4.25 13.84
C ALA A 283 6.38 4.03 14.96
N THR A 284 6.18 4.58 16.16
CA THR A 284 7.10 4.39 17.30
C THR A 284 7.00 3.02 17.95
N VAL A 285 5.98 2.24 17.57
CA VAL A 285 5.82 0.83 17.96
C VAL A 285 7.01 -0.03 17.51
N TYR A 286 7.64 0.31 16.37
CA TYR A 286 8.77 -0.44 15.84
C TYR A 286 10.08 -0.03 16.50
N GLY A 287 10.81 -1.03 17.01
CA GLY A 287 12.14 -0.85 17.61
C GLY A 287 13.24 -0.66 16.56
N ILE A 288 14.40 -0.22 17.02
CA ILE A 288 15.59 -0.05 16.14
C ILE A 288 16.00 -1.37 15.46
N THR A 289 15.75 -2.49 16.11
CA THR A 289 16.01 -3.84 15.57
C THR A 289 15.20 -4.13 14.33
N ASP A 290 13.91 -3.74 14.33
CA ASP A 290 12.99 -3.96 13.22
C ASP A 290 13.41 -3.15 11.99
N TYR A 291 13.81 -1.90 12.20
CA TYR A 291 14.36 -1.06 11.12
C TYR A 291 15.67 -1.62 10.55
N LEU A 292 16.54 -2.19 11.40
CA LEU A 292 17.76 -2.84 10.95
C LEU A 292 17.49 -4.14 10.17
N MET A 293 16.50 -4.92 10.60
CA MET A 293 16.05 -6.12 9.87
C MET A 293 15.46 -5.74 8.50
N ILE A 294 14.59 -4.75 8.44
CA ILE A 294 14.04 -4.23 7.16
C ILE A 294 15.17 -3.74 6.25
N LEU A 295 16.12 -2.99 6.79
CA LEU A 295 17.26 -2.49 6.02
C LEU A 295 18.10 -3.63 5.45
N ALA A 296 18.37 -4.67 6.22
CA ALA A 296 19.13 -5.85 5.78
C ALA A 296 18.39 -6.60 4.65
N VAL A 297 17.07 -6.78 4.78
CA VAL A 297 16.23 -7.40 3.75
C VAL A 297 16.23 -6.55 2.48
N ILE A 298 15.98 -5.23 2.59
CA ILE A 298 15.99 -4.32 1.43
C ILE A 298 17.35 -4.33 0.73
N LEU A 299 18.47 -4.26 1.47
CA LEU A 299 19.81 -4.25 0.88
C LEU A 299 20.08 -5.55 0.12
N SER A 300 19.71 -6.70 0.68
CA SER A 300 19.89 -7.98 0.00
C SER A 300 19.00 -8.11 -1.24
N THR A 301 17.77 -7.59 -1.18
CA THR A 301 16.81 -7.57 -2.32
C THR A 301 17.31 -6.66 -3.44
N VAL A 302 17.85 -5.49 -3.11
CA VAL A 302 18.49 -4.57 -4.07
C VAL A 302 19.59 -5.27 -4.86
N LEU A 303 20.42 -6.09 -4.21
CA LEU A 303 21.49 -6.85 -4.88
C LEU A 303 20.90 -7.84 -5.91
N VAL A 304 19.79 -8.51 -5.57
CA VAL A 304 19.09 -9.40 -6.50
C VAL A 304 18.56 -8.61 -7.70
N PHE A 305 17.82 -7.51 -7.46
CA PHE A 305 17.24 -6.70 -8.52
C PHE A 305 18.29 -6.12 -9.45
N VAL A 306 19.31 -5.47 -8.91
CA VAL A 306 20.38 -4.85 -9.70
C VAL A 306 21.09 -5.89 -10.55
N SER A 307 21.46 -7.05 -9.99
CA SER A 307 22.16 -8.08 -10.73
C SER A 307 21.30 -8.71 -11.83
N MET A 308 20.02 -8.94 -11.58
CA MET A 308 19.06 -9.48 -12.54
C MET A 308 18.77 -8.49 -13.68
N ILE A 309 18.48 -7.24 -13.34
CA ILE A 309 18.24 -6.17 -14.32
C ILE A 309 19.52 -5.91 -15.14
N ALA A 310 20.69 -6.00 -14.53
CA ALA A 310 21.98 -5.85 -15.20
C ALA A 310 22.21 -6.90 -16.30
N ILE A 311 21.80 -8.16 -16.05
CA ILE A 311 21.86 -9.23 -17.05
C ILE A 311 21.00 -8.88 -18.26
N LEU A 312 19.73 -8.50 -18.04
CA LEU A 312 18.81 -8.13 -19.11
C LEU A 312 19.28 -6.89 -19.87
N SER A 313 19.78 -5.89 -19.15
CA SER A 313 20.34 -4.68 -19.74
C SER A 313 21.60 -4.94 -20.59
N ALA A 314 22.42 -5.91 -20.20
CA ALA A 314 23.60 -6.31 -20.98
C ALA A 314 23.24 -6.99 -22.31
N LEU A 315 22.07 -7.62 -22.42
CA LEU A 315 21.56 -8.21 -23.67
C LEU A 315 21.03 -7.17 -24.65
N ALA A 316 20.53 -6.05 -24.14
CA ALA A 316 19.95 -4.98 -24.93
C ALA A 316 21.01 -4.13 -25.65
N ARG A 317 20.61 -3.43 -26.72
CA ARG A 317 21.45 -2.51 -27.49
C ARG A 317 21.21 -1.05 -27.10
N SER A 318 20.04 -0.73 -26.59
CA SER A 318 19.63 0.61 -26.19
C SER A 318 18.87 0.61 -24.87
N VAL A 319 18.76 1.78 -24.26
CA VAL A 319 17.97 1.98 -23.04
C VAL A 319 16.50 1.55 -23.24
N LYS A 320 15.93 1.88 -24.41
CA LYS A 320 14.55 1.54 -24.76
C LYS A 320 14.34 0.02 -24.84
N GLU A 321 15.25 -0.69 -25.50
CA GLU A 321 15.20 -2.14 -25.61
C GLU A 321 15.38 -2.82 -24.23
N ALA A 322 16.31 -2.32 -23.42
CA ALA A 322 16.53 -2.82 -22.06
C ALA A 322 15.30 -2.66 -21.19
N SER A 323 14.66 -1.49 -21.22
CA SER A 323 13.41 -1.26 -20.47
C SER A 323 12.30 -2.21 -20.92
N GLY A 324 12.17 -2.48 -22.22
CA GLY A 324 11.23 -3.46 -22.76
C GLY A 324 11.49 -4.88 -22.29
N LEU A 325 12.76 -5.29 -22.16
CA LEU A 325 13.14 -6.62 -21.65
C LEU A 325 12.91 -6.76 -20.14
N VAL A 326 12.99 -5.66 -19.39
CA VAL A 326 12.80 -5.67 -17.93
C VAL A 326 11.31 -5.53 -17.55
N SER A 327 10.46 -4.95 -18.41
CA SER A 327 9.04 -4.73 -18.11
C SER A 327 8.26 -6.01 -17.72
N PRO A 328 8.42 -7.18 -18.35
CA PRO A 328 7.75 -8.40 -17.90
C PRO A 328 8.14 -8.82 -16.48
N LEU A 329 9.42 -8.56 -16.11
CA LEU A 329 9.89 -8.84 -14.77
C LEU A 329 9.25 -7.93 -13.73
N MET A 330 8.99 -6.68 -14.06
CA MET A 330 8.24 -5.75 -13.21
C MET A 330 6.83 -6.28 -12.90
N ILE A 331 6.15 -6.87 -13.91
CA ILE A 331 4.83 -7.49 -13.70
C ILE A 331 4.92 -8.64 -12.70
N VAL A 332 5.93 -9.50 -12.83
CA VAL A 332 6.13 -10.62 -11.89
C VAL A 332 6.39 -10.10 -10.47
N VAL A 333 7.25 -9.10 -10.32
CA VAL A 333 7.53 -8.48 -9.01
C VAL A 333 6.28 -7.84 -8.40
N THR A 334 5.44 -7.21 -9.23
CA THR A 334 4.16 -6.64 -8.79
C THR A 334 3.20 -7.72 -8.28
N VAL A 335 3.05 -8.82 -9.02
CA VAL A 335 2.19 -9.95 -8.60
C VAL A 335 2.69 -10.55 -7.29
N ILE A 336 4.01 -10.72 -7.14
CA ILE A 336 4.61 -11.17 -5.88
C ILE A 336 4.35 -10.16 -4.75
N GLY A 337 4.49 -8.85 -5.01
CA GLY A 337 4.18 -7.79 -4.05
C GLY A 337 2.74 -7.85 -3.55
N VAL A 338 1.80 -7.99 -4.50
CA VAL A 338 0.36 -8.13 -4.18
C VAL A 338 0.07 -9.39 -3.37
N SER A 339 0.81 -10.50 -3.62
CA SER A 339 0.61 -11.73 -2.83
C SER A 339 0.87 -11.54 -1.33
N GLY A 340 1.70 -10.56 -0.95
CA GLY A 340 1.95 -10.20 0.45
C GLY A 340 0.72 -9.61 1.16
N MET A 341 -0.25 -9.06 0.42
CA MET A 341 -1.49 -8.51 0.99
C MET A 341 -2.46 -9.59 1.49
N PHE A 342 -2.31 -10.82 1.01
CA PHE A 342 -3.22 -11.93 1.35
C PHE A 342 -2.75 -12.79 2.53
N GLY A 343 -1.77 -12.33 3.26
CA GLY A 343 -1.23 -13.03 4.44
C GLY A 343 0.17 -13.61 4.22
N GLY A 344 0.93 -13.65 5.28
CA GLY A 344 2.34 -14.01 5.28
C GLY A 344 2.62 -15.48 4.99
N GLY A 345 3.86 -15.78 4.68
CA GLY A 345 4.36 -17.12 4.33
C GLY A 345 4.27 -18.17 5.43
N GLY A 346 3.67 -17.85 6.59
CA GLY A 346 3.56 -18.77 7.72
C GLY A 346 4.93 -19.29 8.20
N ASP A 347 4.92 -20.37 8.98
CA ASP A 347 6.13 -20.97 9.57
C ASP A 347 6.99 -21.77 8.58
N ASN A 348 6.61 -21.82 7.30
CA ASN A 348 7.33 -22.62 6.32
C ASN A 348 8.59 -21.92 5.81
N LEU A 349 9.73 -22.23 6.42
CA LEU A 349 11.05 -21.70 6.03
C LEU A 349 11.44 -21.94 4.56
N ALA A 350 10.84 -22.94 3.89
CA ALA A 350 11.13 -23.18 2.48
C ALA A 350 10.68 -22.03 1.56
N LEU A 351 9.64 -21.29 1.94
CA LEU A 351 9.15 -20.14 1.19
C LEU A 351 10.12 -18.96 1.24
N TYR A 352 10.89 -18.85 2.34
CA TYR A 352 11.92 -17.83 2.50
C TYR A 352 13.19 -18.09 1.66
N LEU A 353 13.25 -19.22 0.93
CA LEU A 353 14.32 -19.49 -0.04
C LEU A 353 14.01 -18.92 -1.44
N ILE A 354 12.77 -18.52 -1.72
CA ILE A 354 12.36 -18.01 -3.03
C ILE A 354 12.69 -16.52 -3.11
N PRO A 355 13.65 -16.07 -3.95
CA PRO A 355 14.03 -14.67 -4.03
C PRO A 355 12.85 -13.77 -4.41
N VAL A 356 12.84 -12.54 -3.92
CA VAL A 356 11.79 -11.54 -4.04
C VAL A 356 10.55 -11.87 -3.20
N TYR A 357 9.99 -13.08 -3.32
CA TYR A 357 8.87 -13.53 -2.50
C TYR A 357 9.25 -13.53 -1.01
N ASN A 358 10.42 -14.08 -0.69
CA ASN A 358 10.97 -14.07 0.67
C ASN A 358 11.06 -12.65 1.25
N SER A 359 11.44 -11.68 0.44
CA SER A 359 11.60 -10.29 0.89
C SER A 359 10.25 -9.65 1.20
N VAL A 360 9.23 -9.91 0.38
CA VAL A 360 7.85 -9.46 0.62
C VAL A 360 7.30 -10.05 1.92
N GLN A 361 7.43 -11.37 2.10
CA GLN A 361 6.94 -12.06 3.30
C GLN A 361 7.69 -11.63 4.57
N CYS A 362 9.02 -11.48 4.46
CA CYS A 362 9.84 -11.06 5.58
C CYS A 362 9.52 -9.62 6.02
N ILE A 363 9.36 -8.68 5.08
CA ILE A 363 8.99 -7.30 5.38
C ILE A 363 7.57 -7.26 6.00
N GLY A 364 6.62 -8.01 5.45
CA GLY A 364 5.28 -8.12 6.01
C GLY A 364 5.28 -8.65 7.44
N GLY A 365 6.01 -9.75 7.68
CA GLY A 365 6.17 -10.34 9.00
C GLY A 365 6.86 -9.42 10.02
N ILE A 366 7.82 -8.59 9.61
CA ILE A 366 8.43 -7.59 10.49
C ILE A 366 7.38 -6.53 10.88
N PHE A 367 6.58 -6.05 9.93
CA PHE A 367 5.54 -5.06 10.23
C PHE A 367 4.40 -5.62 11.09
N SER A 368 4.04 -6.89 10.93
CA SER A 368 3.07 -7.58 11.81
C SER A 368 3.66 -8.12 13.10
N MET A 369 4.96 -7.83 13.39
CA MET A 369 5.70 -8.32 14.57
C MET A 369 5.73 -9.85 14.71
N SER A 370 5.49 -10.57 13.63
CA SER A 370 5.45 -12.04 13.57
C SER A 370 6.72 -12.67 12.98
N CYS A 371 7.68 -11.85 12.52
CA CYS A 371 8.88 -12.33 11.84
C CYS A 371 9.97 -12.75 12.84
N GLU A 372 10.41 -13.99 12.73
CA GLU A 372 11.55 -14.47 13.50
C GLU A 372 12.89 -14.05 12.89
N PRO A 373 13.92 -13.78 13.70
CA PRO A 373 15.28 -13.45 13.18
C PRO A 373 15.87 -14.51 12.26
N VAL A 374 15.46 -15.78 12.40
CA VAL A 374 15.87 -16.89 11.53
C VAL A 374 15.32 -16.70 10.11
N GLN A 375 14.09 -16.26 9.96
CA GLN A 375 13.47 -15.99 8.65
C GLN A 375 14.19 -14.85 7.92
N VAL A 376 14.58 -13.80 8.65
CA VAL A 376 15.41 -12.70 8.12
C VAL A 376 16.76 -13.22 7.65
N ALA A 377 17.43 -14.04 8.46
CA ALA A 377 18.73 -14.60 8.12
C ALA A 377 18.67 -15.49 6.88
N VAL A 378 17.64 -16.35 6.76
CA VAL A 378 17.41 -17.21 5.58
C VAL A 378 17.13 -16.35 4.34
N THR A 379 16.29 -15.33 4.46
CA THR A 379 15.98 -14.38 3.37
C THR A 379 17.24 -13.69 2.86
N VAL A 380 18.02 -13.10 3.75
CA VAL A 380 19.26 -12.40 3.40
C VAL A 380 20.27 -13.37 2.76
N ALA A 381 20.44 -14.56 3.33
CA ALA A 381 21.35 -15.57 2.78
C ALA A 381 20.92 -16.03 1.38
N SER A 382 19.63 -16.34 1.17
CA SER A 382 19.07 -16.72 -0.13
C SER A 382 19.27 -15.63 -1.18
N ASN A 383 18.96 -14.38 -0.82
CA ASN A 383 19.15 -13.23 -1.70
C ASN A 383 20.63 -13.02 -2.06
N LEU A 384 21.53 -13.12 -1.11
CA LEU A 384 22.99 -12.98 -1.37
C LEU A 384 23.52 -14.10 -2.28
N VAL A 385 23.08 -15.34 -2.08
CA VAL A 385 23.44 -16.46 -2.96
C VAL A 385 22.93 -16.21 -4.38
N THR A 386 21.66 -15.82 -4.52
CA THR A 386 21.05 -15.53 -5.83
C THR A 386 21.73 -14.37 -6.52
N ALA A 387 21.99 -13.27 -5.81
CA ALA A 387 22.72 -12.12 -6.35
C ALA A 387 24.16 -12.52 -6.77
N GLY A 388 24.82 -13.37 -5.99
CA GLY A 388 26.15 -13.92 -6.33
C GLY A 388 26.12 -14.73 -7.62
N VAL A 389 25.12 -15.60 -7.81
CA VAL A 389 24.94 -16.36 -9.05
C VAL A 389 24.70 -15.43 -10.24
N PHE A 390 23.82 -14.44 -10.09
CA PHE A 390 23.55 -13.48 -11.17
C PHE A 390 24.78 -12.60 -11.47
N ALA A 391 25.52 -12.16 -10.47
CA ALA A 391 26.77 -11.43 -10.67
C ALA A 391 27.82 -12.27 -11.40
N TRP A 392 27.89 -13.56 -11.11
CA TRP A 392 28.75 -14.50 -11.83
C TRP A 392 28.32 -14.65 -13.29
N VAL A 393 27.02 -14.82 -13.56
CA VAL A 393 26.47 -14.85 -14.92
C VAL A 393 26.81 -13.57 -15.67
N LEU A 394 26.54 -12.40 -15.07
CA LEU A 394 26.86 -11.11 -15.67
C LEU A 394 28.36 -10.98 -15.98
N THR A 395 29.23 -11.43 -15.08
CA THR A 395 30.68 -11.43 -15.31
C THR A 395 31.05 -12.29 -16.52
N ARG A 396 30.44 -13.47 -16.69
CA ARG A 396 30.60 -14.30 -17.87
C ARG A 396 30.13 -13.60 -19.16
N MET A 397 29.01 -12.89 -19.08
CA MET A 397 28.48 -12.12 -20.21
C MET A 397 29.43 -10.99 -20.64
N PHE A 398 30.07 -10.31 -19.70
CA PHE A 398 31.07 -9.26 -19.99
C PHE A 398 32.32 -9.83 -20.67
N HIS A 399 32.61 -11.12 -20.53
CA HIS A 399 33.72 -11.79 -21.27
C HIS A 399 33.32 -12.14 -22.70
N SER A 400 32.00 -12.19 -23.02
CA SER A 400 31.50 -12.51 -24.36
C SER A 400 31.49 -11.28 -25.26
N GLU A 401 32.33 -11.26 -26.28
CA GLU A 401 32.38 -10.16 -27.25
C GLU A 401 31.05 -10.04 -28.04
N LYS A 402 30.37 -11.16 -28.30
CA LYS A 402 29.06 -11.18 -28.99
C LYS A 402 27.98 -10.44 -28.22
N VAL A 403 28.03 -10.44 -26.89
CA VAL A 403 27.04 -9.77 -26.05
C VAL A 403 27.37 -8.28 -25.93
N MET A 404 28.67 -7.94 -25.79
CA MET A 404 29.10 -6.58 -25.53
C MET A 404 29.18 -5.68 -26.78
N PHE A 405 29.48 -6.29 -27.96
CA PHE A 405 29.66 -5.57 -29.23
C PHE A 405 28.58 -5.89 -30.27
N LYS A 406 27.46 -6.49 -29.86
CA LYS A 406 26.34 -6.76 -30.75
C LYS A 406 25.76 -5.44 -31.26
N LYS A 407 26.08 -5.11 -32.54
CA LYS A 407 25.47 -3.97 -33.25
C LYS A 407 23.99 -4.18 -33.53
#